data_781c067a9195460300adc4d52a4e4888
#
_entry.id   781c067a9195460300adc4d52a4e4888
#
_cell.length_a   1.000
_cell.length_b   1.000
_cell.length_c   1.000
_cell.angle_alpha   90.00
_cell.angle_beta   90.00
_cell.angle_gamma   90.00
#
_symmetry.space_group_name_H-M   'P 1'
#
loop_
_entity.id
_entity.type
_entity.pdbx_description
1 polymer ?
#
loop_
_entity_poly.entity_id
_entity_poly.type
_entity_poly.pdbx_seq_one_letter_code
_entity_poly.pdbx_strand_id
1 'polypeptide(L)'
;MEVNSFATPEYIFSSINYVSYLAEYVGELNGTITNNPGIYIIVINNEYASVYIKSSLIDSFENTTEIIDLINRFYGSDNFEIVYVLPPEIYTLHSISAIDATQVNTLQAELPLNLRGRGVVVGIIDTGIDYLSDEFKDINGKTRINEIWDQSIGSNSDNNNIALGTVYKKEQINEAIETYNKGGNPYDIVPSRDEIGHGTNMAGIVGALGKNPMLKGIAPECEFVAVKLIQSNFLKYNYGVNVPAYNITSILFAIEYLKNYLLANGKPVVILLPLGTNNGNHKGEHILDNYIAAVSNNVGLVVVTGTGNEGIQDCHASGIIKDKNEYEAIEMIVEKEQKILSIEVWVSLPNIIEINLIGPSGADTGFIPAILNISKEYSFIFEQTRVSIYYNLPEEYTGDQLIRIYFHDIRPGIWKIRIRLRLGKMAEYNAWLPQRGLTLPGTRFISSDQYGTLTIPGDSEFIITVAAYNQNNNNLLAYSGVALRNEYKDVIDFAAGGVNTMT
;
A
#
# COMPACT_ATOMS: atom_id res chain seq x y z
N MET A 1 27.94 -7.89 -20.21
CA MET A 1 27.09 -9.07 -20.08
C MET A 1 25.98 -8.96 -21.12
N GLU A 2 25.76 -10.01 -21.92
CA GLU A 2 24.64 -9.99 -22.86
C GLU A 2 23.34 -9.98 -22.04
N VAL A 3 22.57 -8.92 -22.18
CA VAL A 3 21.20 -8.83 -21.66
C VAL A 3 20.36 -9.83 -22.46
N ASN A 4 20.30 -11.06 -21.99
CA ASN A 4 19.32 -12.02 -22.51
C ASN A 4 17.94 -11.56 -22.03
N SER A 5 17.13 -11.02 -22.93
CA SER A 5 15.73 -10.71 -22.72
C SER A 5 14.91 -12.00 -22.60
N PHE A 6 15.12 -12.77 -21.54
CA PHE A 6 14.18 -13.80 -21.16
C PHE A 6 12.97 -13.11 -20.55
N ALA A 7 11.80 -13.31 -21.15
CA ALA A 7 10.55 -12.85 -20.58
C ALA A 7 10.45 -13.36 -19.14
N THR A 8 10.18 -12.46 -18.20
CA THR A 8 9.97 -12.81 -16.79
C THR A 8 8.84 -13.83 -16.73
N PRO A 9 9.02 -15.01 -16.11
CA PRO A 9 7.94 -15.98 -16.05
C PRO A 9 6.75 -15.41 -15.27
N GLU A 10 5.58 -15.36 -15.88
CA GLU A 10 4.36 -14.80 -15.31
C GLU A 10 4.01 -15.36 -13.92
N TYR A 11 4.31 -16.63 -13.70
CA TYR A 11 4.00 -17.30 -12.44
C TYR A 11 4.71 -16.71 -11.22
N ILE A 12 5.82 -15.98 -11.36
CA ILE A 12 6.52 -15.40 -10.20
C ILE A 12 5.70 -14.31 -9.50
N PHE A 13 4.85 -13.58 -10.25
CA PHE A 13 4.06 -12.46 -9.71
C PHE A 13 2.91 -12.91 -8.82
N SER A 14 2.36 -14.09 -9.04
CA SER A 14 1.20 -14.63 -8.31
C SER A 14 1.49 -15.88 -7.49
N SER A 15 2.72 -16.42 -7.55
CA SER A 15 3.10 -17.65 -6.85
C SER A 15 3.27 -17.42 -5.36
N ILE A 16 2.77 -18.35 -4.55
CA ILE A 16 3.04 -18.40 -3.10
C ILE A 16 4.51 -18.75 -2.77
N ASN A 17 5.27 -19.20 -3.77
CA ASN A 17 6.67 -19.60 -3.60
C ASN A 17 7.67 -18.48 -3.89
N TYR A 18 7.21 -17.29 -4.27
CA TYR A 18 8.07 -16.13 -4.55
C TYR A 18 7.66 -14.96 -3.67
N VAL A 19 8.66 -14.34 -3.05
CA VAL A 19 8.54 -13.10 -2.28
C VAL A 19 8.96 -11.96 -3.16
N SER A 20 8.19 -10.87 -3.22
CA SER A 20 8.59 -9.64 -3.91
C SER A 20 9.06 -8.59 -2.92
N TYR A 21 10.22 -8.03 -3.20
CA TYR A 21 10.83 -6.94 -2.45
C TYR A 21 10.90 -5.69 -3.31
N LEU A 22 10.73 -4.53 -2.70
CA LEU A 22 11.18 -3.29 -3.30
C LEU A 22 12.65 -3.10 -2.93
N ALA A 23 13.48 -2.85 -3.93
CA ALA A 23 14.90 -2.62 -3.75
C ALA A 23 15.30 -1.25 -4.31
N GLU A 24 16.13 -0.53 -3.58
CA GLU A 24 16.87 0.63 -4.07
C GLU A 24 18.25 0.20 -4.55
N TYR A 25 18.71 0.72 -5.66
CA TYR A 25 20.00 0.36 -6.23
C TYR A 25 20.77 1.57 -6.72
N VAL A 26 22.08 1.41 -6.78
CA VAL A 26 23.01 2.39 -7.39
C VAL A 26 23.73 1.74 -8.58
N GLY A 27 23.93 2.54 -9.62
CA GLY A 27 24.59 2.10 -10.84
C GLY A 27 23.65 1.94 -12.03
N GLU A 28 24.11 1.23 -13.06
CA GLU A 28 23.34 1.04 -14.30
C GLU A 28 22.70 -0.34 -14.33
N LEU A 29 21.36 -0.35 -14.27
CA LEU A 29 20.54 -1.55 -14.38
C LEU A 29 19.53 -1.37 -15.52
N ASN A 30 19.57 -2.23 -16.53
CA ASN A 30 18.68 -2.14 -17.68
C ASN A 30 17.82 -3.40 -17.84
N GLY A 31 16.50 -3.23 -17.89
CA GLY A 31 15.54 -4.31 -18.18
C GLY A 31 15.35 -5.31 -17.04
N THR A 32 15.19 -6.59 -17.38
CA THR A 32 15.00 -7.69 -16.43
C THR A 32 16.26 -8.54 -16.39
N ILE A 33 16.76 -8.82 -15.19
CA ILE A 33 17.93 -9.70 -15.01
C ILE A 33 17.49 -11.04 -14.40
N THR A 34 17.86 -12.15 -15.03
CA THR A 34 17.53 -13.51 -14.60
C THR A 34 18.72 -14.44 -14.74
N ASN A 35 19.75 -14.25 -13.92
CA ASN A 35 20.95 -15.12 -13.97
C ASN A 35 20.90 -16.34 -13.05
N ASN A 36 19.95 -16.36 -12.11
CA ASN A 36 19.76 -17.47 -11.17
C ASN A 36 18.30 -17.96 -11.24
N PRO A 37 18.04 -19.28 -11.36
CA PRO A 37 16.68 -19.83 -11.46
C PRO A 37 15.90 -19.73 -10.13
N GLY A 38 15.71 -18.57 -9.60
CA GLY A 38 14.95 -18.32 -8.35
C GLY A 38 15.03 -16.89 -7.87
N ILE A 39 15.79 -16.05 -8.58
CA ILE A 39 15.89 -14.61 -8.30
C ILE A 39 15.67 -13.84 -9.59
N TYR A 40 14.74 -12.90 -9.59
CA TYR A 40 14.40 -12.05 -10.73
C TYR A 40 14.44 -10.60 -10.29
N ILE A 41 15.14 -9.74 -11.01
CA ILE A 41 15.22 -8.31 -10.77
C ILE A 41 14.55 -7.60 -11.94
N ILE A 42 13.55 -6.79 -11.66
CA ILE A 42 12.77 -6.05 -12.65
C ILE A 42 12.86 -4.57 -12.32
N VAL A 43 13.44 -3.80 -13.24
CA VAL A 43 13.63 -2.36 -13.06
C VAL A 43 12.28 -1.65 -13.05
N ILE A 44 12.05 -0.82 -12.04
CA ILE A 44 10.91 0.11 -11.96
C ILE A 44 11.32 1.44 -12.58
N ASN A 45 12.46 1.99 -12.16
CA ASN A 45 13.06 3.23 -12.68
C ASN A 45 14.58 3.25 -12.40
N ASN A 46 15.23 4.41 -12.51
CA ASN A 46 16.68 4.56 -12.33
C ASN A 46 17.16 4.37 -10.87
N GLU A 47 16.27 4.24 -9.91
CA GLU A 47 16.57 4.13 -8.47
C GLU A 47 16.00 2.86 -7.87
N TYR A 48 14.85 2.39 -8.38
CA TYR A 48 14.08 1.30 -7.80
C TYR A 48 13.94 0.10 -8.72
N ALA A 49 14.00 -1.08 -8.14
CA ALA A 49 13.72 -2.35 -8.79
C ALA A 49 12.83 -3.23 -7.91
N SER A 50 12.00 -4.07 -8.54
CA SER A 50 11.28 -5.14 -7.86
C SER A 50 12.11 -6.42 -7.93
N VAL A 51 12.39 -7.04 -6.79
CA VAL A 51 13.17 -8.28 -6.71
C VAL A 51 12.27 -9.41 -6.24
N TYR A 52 12.12 -10.43 -7.07
CA TYR A 52 11.37 -11.65 -6.76
C TYR A 52 12.33 -12.76 -6.39
N ILE A 53 12.22 -13.29 -5.18
CA ILE A 53 13.09 -14.36 -4.67
C ILE A 53 12.24 -15.57 -4.32
N LYS A 54 12.66 -16.74 -4.78
CA LYS A 54 12.01 -17.99 -4.39
C LYS A 54 12.20 -18.22 -2.89
N SER A 55 11.08 -18.43 -2.17
CA SER A 55 11.07 -18.55 -0.71
C SER A 55 12.00 -19.62 -0.15
N SER A 56 12.31 -20.66 -0.93
CA SER A 56 13.28 -21.69 -0.53
C SER A 56 14.76 -21.27 -0.57
N LEU A 57 15.08 -20.05 -1.01
CA LEU A 57 16.45 -19.51 -1.07
C LEU A 57 16.77 -18.59 0.11
N ILE A 58 15.81 -18.33 0.96
CA ILE A 58 15.93 -17.41 2.10
C ILE A 58 15.41 -18.10 3.37
N ASP A 59 16.03 -17.83 4.49
CA ASP A 59 15.62 -18.37 5.79
C ASP A 59 14.42 -17.59 6.36
N SER A 60 14.43 -16.27 6.18
CA SER A 60 13.32 -15.38 6.55
C SER A 60 13.13 -14.29 5.51
N PHE A 61 11.90 -14.04 5.08
CA PHE A 61 11.58 -12.94 4.16
C PHE A 61 11.68 -11.54 4.79
N GLU A 62 11.89 -11.47 6.10
CA GLU A 62 11.98 -10.26 6.90
C GLU A 62 13.43 -9.82 7.16
N ASN A 63 14.39 -10.69 6.89
CA ASN A 63 15.81 -10.42 7.09
C ASN A 63 16.43 -9.70 5.88
N THR A 64 16.27 -8.38 5.85
CA THR A 64 16.71 -7.54 4.72
C THR A 64 18.21 -7.59 4.47
N THR A 65 19.02 -7.71 5.51
CA THR A 65 20.51 -7.86 5.38
C THR A 65 20.87 -9.12 4.61
N GLU A 66 20.27 -10.27 4.95
CA GLU A 66 20.48 -11.53 4.22
C GLU A 66 20.02 -11.40 2.76
N ILE A 67 18.93 -10.71 2.52
CA ILE A 67 18.39 -10.49 1.16
C ILE A 67 19.34 -9.64 0.32
N ILE A 68 19.85 -8.54 0.87
CA ILE A 68 20.84 -7.67 0.19
C ILE A 68 22.10 -8.47 -0.15
N ASP A 69 22.65 -9.20 0.83
CA ASP A 69 23.84 -10.03 0.64
C ASP A 69 23.61 -11.12 -0.41
N LEU A 70 22.42 -11.74 -0.41
CA LEU A 70 22.05 -12.76 -1.39
C LEU A 70 22.00 -12.16 -2.80
N ILE A 71 21.33 -11.03 -2.97
CA ILE A 71 21.21 -10.40 -4.30
C ILE A 71 22.57 -9.93 -4.79
N ASN A 72 23.33 -9.21 -3.98
CA ASN A 72 24.63 -8.65 -4.37
C ASN A 72 25.66 -9.75 -4.65
N ARG A 73 25.59 -10.90 -3.96
CA ARG A 73 26.44 -12.08 -4.25
C ARG A 73 26.22 -12.64 -5.64
N PHE A 74 24.99 -12.66 -6.13
CA PHE A 74 24.64 -13.23 -7.43
C PHE A 74 24.66 -12.21 -8.57
N TYR A 75 24.40 -10.96 -8.29
CA TYR A 75 24.16 -9.92 -9.30
C TYR A 75 25.02 -8.67 -9.13
N GLY A 76 25.60 -8.44 -7.94
CA GLY A 76 26.47 -7.30 -7.69
C GLY A 76 27.64 -7.27 -8.68
N SER A 77 27.95 -6.11 -9.20
CA SER A 77 29.07 -5.84 -10.09
C SER A 77 29.61 -4.44 -9.81
N ASP A 78 30.78 -4.10 -10.36
CA ASP A 78 31.34 -2.75 -10.21
C ASP A 78 30.41 -1.62 -10.70
N ASN A 79 29.37 -1.96 -11.47
CA ASN A 79 28.44 -1.01 -12.06
C ASN A 79 27.02 -1.06 -11.47
N PHE A 80 26.75 -1.97 -10.53
CA PHE A 80 25.42 -2.14 -9.95
C PHE A 80 25.48 -2.77 -8.56
N GLU A 81 24.79 -2.20 -7.61
CA GLU A 81 24.66 -2.70 -6.23
C GLU A 81 23.27 -2.38 -5.68
N ILE A 82 22.64 -3.37 -5.02
CA ILE A 82 21.47 -3.13 -4.18
C ILE A 82 21.94 -2.54 -2.86
N VAL A 83 21.46 -1.37 -2.52
CA VAL A 83 21.83 -0.64 -1.31
C VAL A 83 20.77 -0.72 -0.22
N TYR A 84 19.51 -0.91 -0.60
CA TYR A 84 18.39 -1.04 0.34
C TYR A 84 17.36 -2.04 -0.16
N VAL A 85 16.70 -2.73 0.76
CA VAL A 85 15.57 -3.63 0.47
C VAL A 85 14.47 -3.41 1.51
N LEU A 86 13.29 -3.04 1.03
CA LEU A 86 12.09 -2.96 1.87
C LEU A 86 11.46 -4.35 1.98
N PRO A 87 11.20 -4.87 3.20
CA PRO A 87 10.44 -6.09 3.39
C PRO A 87 9.04 -5.98 2.74
N PRO A 88 8.42 -7.12 2.39
CA PRO A 88 7.07 -7.09 1.83
C PRO A 88 6.07 -6.43 2.77
N GLU A 89 5.41 -5.39 2.31
CA GLU A 89 4.34 -4.69 3.01
C GLU A 89 3.00 -4.97 2.37
N ILE A 90 1.93 -4.91 3.17
CA ILE A 90 0.57 -5.18 2.72
C ILE A 90 -0.21 -3.88 2.64
N TYR A 91 -0.75 -3.58 1.47
CA TYR A 91 -1.66 -2.49 1.23
C TYR A 91 -3.07 -3.03 1.06
N THR A 92 -4.05 -2.38 1.68
CA THR A 92 -5.47 -2.72 1.62
C THR A 92 -6.29 -1.57 1.07
N LEU A 93 -7.51 -1.87 0.61
CA LEU A 93 -8.40 -0.89 0.00
C LEU A 93 -9.01 0.05 1.04
N HIS A 94 -9.10 1.34 0.69
CA HIS A 94 -9.87 2.34 1.44
C HIS A 94 -11.30 2.46 0.86
N SER A 95 -12.28 2.85 1.66
CA SER A 95 -13.63 3.18 1.20
C SER A 95 -13.88 4.70 1.29
N ILE A 96 -14.48 5.30 0.25
CA ILE A 96 -14.64 6.76 0.11
C ILE A 96 -16.11 7.16 -0.18
N SER A 97 -16.41 8.42 -0.09
CA SER A 97 -17.57 9.20 0.33
C SER A 97 -18.40 9.91 -0.75
N ALA A 98 -19.48 10.59 -0.33
CA ALA A 98 -20.61 11.13 -1.09
C ALA A 98 -20.40 12.51 -1.76
N ILE A 99 -20.99 12.68 -2.95
CA ILE A 99 -20.86 13.85 -3.85
C ILE A 99 -21.58 15.12 -3.32
N ASP A 100 -22.73 14.95 -2.67
CA ASP A 100 -23.56 16.09 -2.26
C ASP A 100 -22.91 16.94 -1.16
N ALA A 101 -22.00 16.34 -0.38
CA ALA A 101 -21.30 17.03 0.70
C ALA A 101 -20.27 18.05 0.23
N THR A 102 -19.73 17.87 -0.98
CA THR A 102 -18.65 18.72 -1.51
C THR A 102 -19.15 19.96 -2.26
N GLN A 103 -20.46 20.15 -2.42
CA GLN A 103 -21.09 21.24 -3.19
C GLN A 103 -20.63 21.33 -4.65
N VAL A 104 -20.08 20.24 -5.20
CA VAL A 104 -19.53 20.19 -6.56
C VAL A 104 -20.56 20.50 -7.63
N ASN A 105 -21.85 20.30 -7.35
CA ASN A 105 -22.93 20.68 -8.26
C ASN A 105 -22.86 22.15 -8.70
N THR A 106 -22.40 23.06 -7.83
CA THR A 106 -22.19 24.47 -8.15
C THR A 106 -21.07 24.65 -9.20
N LEU A 107 -19.95 23.92 -9.06
CA LEU A 107 -18.83 23.99 -9.99
C LEU A 107 -19.18 23.38 -11.35
N GLN A 108 -20.07 22.39 -11.40
CA GLN A 108 -20.50 21.73 -12.62
C GLN A 108 -21.59 22.53 -13.40
N ALA A 109 -22.43 23.26 -12.69
CA ALA A 109 -23.65 23.87 -13.25
C ALA A 109 -23.45 25.32 -13.72
N GLU A 110 -22.53 26.06 -13.09
CA GLU A 110 -22.44 27.51 -13.30
C GLU A 110 -21.44 27.88 -14.38
N LEU A 111 -21.90 28.66 -15.38
CA LEU A 111 -21.02 29.39 -16.27
C LEU A 111 -20.44 30.62 -15.51
N PRO A 112 -19.14 30.92 -15.65
CA PRO A 112 -18.22 30.42 -16.69
C PRO A 112 -17.41 29.15 -16.30
N LEU A 113 -17.57 28.60 -15.11
CA LEU A 113 -16.70 27.53 -14.61
C LEU A 113 -16.95 26.19 -15.32
N ASN A 114 -18.14 25.66 -15.30
CA ASN A 114 -18.52 24.35 -15.93
C ASN A 114 -17.43 23.29 -15.80
N LEU A 115 -16.90 23.12 -14.57
CA LEU A 115 -15.79 22.21 -14.29
C LEU A 115 -16.31 20.78 -14.15
N ARG A 116 -16.15 19.98 -15.19
CA ARG A 116 -16.66 18.63 -15.31
C ARG A 116 -15.58 17.58 -15.56
N GLY A 117 -14.31 17.97 -15.43
CA GLY A 117 -13.16 17.09 -15.64
C GLY A 117 -12.72 16.93 -17.11
N ARG A 118 -13.28 17.72 -18.05
CA ARG A 118 -12.91 17.63 -19.47
C ARG A 118 -11.42 17.93 -19.67
N GLY A 119 -10.72 17.03 -20.38
CA GLY A 119 -9.30 17.16 -20.70
C GLY A 119 -8.38 16.66 -19.57
N VAL A 120 -8.92 16.15 -18.48
CA VAL A 120 -8.16 15.54 -17.38
C VAL A 120 -8.33 14.02 -17.44
N VAL A 121 -7.24 13.31 -17.19
CA VAL A 121 -7.23 11.86 -17.04
C VAL A 121 -7.18 11.51 -15.56
N VAL A 122 -8.05 10.60 -15.14
CA VAL A 122 -7.98 10.02 -13.79
C VAL A 122 -7.34 8.64 -13.90
N GLY A 123 -6.17 8.50 -13.28
CA GLY A 123 -5.46 7.24 -13.13
C GLY A 123 -5.97 6.53 -11.88
N ILE A 124 -6.62 5.38 -12.03
CA ILE A 124 -7.16 4.61 -10.90
C ILE A 124 -6.25 3.42 -10.64
N ILE A 125 -5.67 3.35 -9.45
CA ILE A 125 -4.83 2.23 -9.00
C ILE A 125 -5.65 1.42 -7.99
N ASP A 126 -6.25 0.29 -8.44
CA ASP A 126 -7.26 -0.42 -7.65
C ASP A 126 -7.47 -1.86 -8.12
N THR A 127 -8.64 -2.45 -7.84
CA THR A 127 -9.05 -3.82 -8.20
C THR A 127 -9.44 -4.01 -9.67
N GLY A 128 -9.50 -2.93 -10.45
CA GLY A 128 -9.94 -2.91 -11.85
C GLY A 128 -11.06 -1.91 -12.10
N ILE A 129 -11.71 -2.05 -13.25
CA ILE A 129 -12.87 -1.24 -13.64
C ILE A 129 -13.82 -2.07 -14.52
N ASP A 130 -15.13 -1.99 -14.27
CA ASP A 130 -16.13 -2.54 -15.17
C ASP A 130 -16.30 -1.65 -16.41
N TYR A 131 -15.51 -1.93 -17.42
CA TYR A 131 -15.53 -1.17 -18.68
C TYR A 131 -16.82 -1.33 -19.49
N LEU A 132 -17.68 -2.29 -19.15
CA LEU A 132 -18.98 -2.48 -19.81
C LEU A 132 -20.05 -1.55 -19.26
N SER A 133 -19.84 -0.99 -18.06
CA SER A 133 -20.77 -0.05 -17.43
C SER A 133 -21.02 1.17 -18.33
N ASP A 134 -22.27 1.54 -18.50
CA ASP A 134 -22.68 2.73 -19.27
C ASP A 134 -22.21 4.04 -18.62
N GLU A 135 -21.89 4.01 -17.35
CA GLU A 135 -21.38 5.17 -16.60
C GLU A 135 -19.99 5.62 -17.03
N PHE A 136 -19.21 4.73 -17.67
CA PHE A 136 -17.86 5.03 -18.18
C PHE A 136 -17.81 5.23 -19.70
N LYS A 137 -18.96 5.35 -20.34
CA LYS A 137 -19.08 5.68 -21.76
C LYS A 137 -19.41 7.15 -21.96
N ASP A 138 -19.13 7.66 -23.14
CA ASP A 138 -19.57 8.97 -23.58
C ASP A 138 -21.03 8.94 -24.08
N ILE A 139 -21.54 10.11 -24.49
CA ILE A 139 -22.91 10.24 -24.99
C ILE A 139 -23.16 9.40 -26.31
N ASN A 140 -22.07 9.04 -27.00
CA ASN A 140 -22.14 8.22 -28.24
C ASN A 140 -21.96 6.73 -27.95
N GLY A 141 -21.85 6.33 -26.66
CA GLY A 141 -21.65 4.94 -26.25
C GLY A 141 -20.21 4.44 -26.40
N LYS A 142 -19.25 5.30 -26.68
CA LYS A 142 -17.82 4.97 -26.73
C LYS A 142 -17.20 5.11 -25.34
N THR A 143 -16.21 4.25 -25.06
CA THR A 143 -15.54 4.28 -23.74
C THR A 143 -14.79 5.60 -23.50
N ARG A 144 -14.82 6.08 -22.26
CA ARG A 144 -13.95 7.15 -21.73
C ARG A 144 -12.69 6.58 -21.07
N ILE A 145 -12.55 5.26 -21.03
CA ILE A 145 -11.35 4.59 -20.54
C ILE A 145 -10.35 4.53 -21.70
N ASN A 146 -9.23 5.21 -21.56
CA ASN A 146 -8.18 5.25 -22.57
C ASN A 146 -7.35 3.97 -22.56
N GLU A 147 -7.05 3.46 -21.36
CA GLU A 147 -6.27 2.24 -21.20
C GLU A 147 -6.70 1.49 -19.92
N ILE A 148 -6.64 0.16 -19.98
CA ILE A 148 -6.70 -0.73 -18.83
C ILE A 148 -5.39 -1.49 -18.80
N TRP A 149 -4.59 -1.30 -17.75
CA TRP A 149 -3.46 -2.15 -17.47
C TRP A 149 -3.84 -3.16 -16.39
N ASP A 150 -4.01 -4.40 -16.78
CA ASP A 150 -4.28 -5.49 -15.86
C ASP A 150 -2.98 -6.22 -15.53
N GLN A 151 -2.46 -6.00 -14.31
CA GLN A 151 -1.22 -6.62 -13.83
C GLN A 151 -1.40 -8.11 -13.55
N SER A 152 -2.63 -8.62 -13.45
CA SER A 152 -2.91 -10.03 -13.14
C SER A 152 -3.01 -10.94 -14.36
N ILE A 153 -3.07 -10.37 -15.55
CA ILE A 153 -3.13 -11.11 -16.82
C ILE A 153 -1.73 -11.17 -17.42
N GLY A 154 -1.33 -12.34 -17.85
CA GLY A 154 0.00 -12.56 -18.41
C GLY A 154 0.38 -11.62 -19.57
N SER A 155 1.67 -11.30 -19.68
CA SER A 155 2.14 -10.35 -20.69
C SER A 155 2.09 -10.97 -22.09
N ASN A 156 1.38 -10.31 -23.02
CA ASN A 156 1.50 -10.63 -24.43
C ASN A 156 2.88 -10.14 -24.93
N SER A 157 3.59 -11.00 -25.66
CA SER A 157 4.96 -10.80 -26.16
C SER A 157 5.18 -9.53 -27.02
N ASP A 158 4.14 -8.82 -27.37
CA ASP A 158 4.19 -7.65 -28.25
C ASP A 158 4.37 -6.29 -27.50
N ASN A 159 4.28 -6.28 -26.17
CA ASN A 159 4.46 -5.06 -25.36
C ASN A 159 5.88 -5.03 -24.71
N ASN A 160 6.87 -4.65 -25.51
CA ASN A 160 8.29 -4.64 -25.14
C ASN A 160 8.70 -3.74 -23.94
N ASN A 161 7.77 -2.99 -23.34
CA ASN A 161 8.09 -2.00 -22.27
C ASN A 161 7.34 -2.22 -20.94
N ILE A 162 6.56 -3.30 -20.80
CA ILE A 162 5.80 -3.57 -19.59
C ILE A 162 6.23 -4.92 -19.03
N ALA A 163 6.81 -4.89 -17.82
CA ALA A 163 7.42 -6.07 -17.20
C ALA A 163 6.39 -7.11 -16.73
N LEU A 164 5.17 -6.68 -16.43
CA LEU A 164 4.09 -7.56 -15.95
C LEU A 164 2.74 -7.12 -16.50
N GLY A 165 1.82 -8.06 -16.65
CA GLY A 165 0.46 -7.77 -17.04
C GLY A 165 0.28 -7.44 -18.51
N THR A 166 -0.96 -7.08 -18.87
CA THR A 166 -1.34 -6.72 -20.23
C THR A 166 -2.08 -5.37 -20.26
N VAL A 167 -1.75 -4.53 -21.24
CA VAL A 167 -2.43 -3.24 -21.48
C VAL A 167 -3.42 -3.39 -22.61
N TYR A 168 -4.66 -3.00 -22.35
CA TYR A 168 -5.74 -2.90 -23.33
C TYR A 168 -6.00 -1.44 -23.66
N LYS A 169 -5.90 -1.11 -24.93
CA LYS A 169 -6.09 0.26 -25.43
C LYS A 169 -7.56 0.55 -25.73
N LYS A 170 -7.89 1.82 -25.83
CA LYS A 170 -9.25 2.32 -26.07
C LYS A 170 -9.97 1.64 -27.24
N GLU A 171 -9.24 1.31 -28.30
CA GLU A 171 -9.77 0.65 -29.50
C GLU A 171 -10.24 -0.76 -29.16
N GLN A 172 -9.46 -1.54 -28.44
CA GLN A 172 -9.80 -2.90 -28.00
C GLN A 172 -10.97 -2.89 -27.02
N ILE A 173 -11.01 -1.90 -26.09
CA ILE A 173 -12.11 -1.73 -25.15
C ILE A 173 -13.41 -1.44 -25.91
N ASN A 174 -13.38 -0.54 -26.91
CA ASN A 174 -14.54 -0.26 -27.75
C ASN A 174 -14.98 -1.49 -28.55
N GLU A 175 -14.05 -2.27 -29.11
CA GLU A 175 -14.36 -3.52 -29.83
C GLU A 175 -15.03 -4.54 -28.87
N ALA A 176 -14.54 -4.68 -27.64
CA ALA A 176 -15.16 -5.52 -26.63
C ALA A 176 -16.60 -5.07 -26.30
N ILE A 177 -16.83 -3.76 -26.15
CA ILE A 177 -18.16 -3.18 -25.92
C ILE A 177 -19.08 -3.44 -27.11
N GLU A 178 -18.61 -3.26 -28.35
CA GLU A 178 -19.39 -3.54 -29.54
C GLU A 178 -19.75 -5.03 -29.66
N THR A 179 -18.81 -5.91 -29.29
CA THR A 179 -19.04 -7.35 -29.24
C THR A 179 -20.10 -7.72 -28.20
N TYR A 180 -20.04 -7.13 -27.01
CA TYR A 180 -21.06 -7.29 -25.98
C TYR A 180 -22.44 -6.84 -26.46
N ASN A 181 -22.53 -5.66 -27.08
CA ASN A 181 -23.78 -5.12 -27.61
C ASN A 181 -24.39 -5.98 -28.72
N LYS A 182 -23.59 -6.78 -29.42
CA LYS A 182 -24.02 -7.76 -30.44
C LYS A 182 -24.34 -9.15 -29.86
N GLY A 183 -24.26 -9.31 -28.53
CA GLY A 183 -24.52 -10.58 -27.81
C GLY A 183 -23.33 -11.56 -27.81
N GLY A 184 -22.13 -11.11 -28.18
CA GLY A 184 -20.88 -11.87 -28.05
C GLY A 184 -20.24 -11.73 -26.66
N ASN A 185 -19.16 -12.46 -26.46
CA ASN A 185 -18.39 -12.40 -25.20
C ASN A 185 -17.30 -11.31 -25.28
N PRO A 186 -17.42 -10.18 -24.54
CA PRO A 186 -16.45 -9.10 -24.57
C PRO A 186 -15.08 -9.51 -24.00
N TYR A 187 -15.06 -10.49 -23.11
CA TYR A 187 -13.86 -10.95 -22.41
C TYR A 187 -12.94 -11.82 -23.28
N ASP A 188 -13.37 -12.20 -24.46
CA ASP A 188 -12.49 -12.80 -25.48
C ASP A 188 -11.54 -11.77 -26.10
N ILE A 189 -11.86 -10.47 -25.96
CA ILE A 189 -11.08 -9.33 -26.47
C ILE A 189 -10.35 -8.62 -25.32
N VAL A 190 -11.08 -8.25 -24.26
CA VAL A 190 -10.55 -7.61 -23.05
C VAL A 190 -10.94 -8.45 -21.83
N PRO A 191 -10.12 -9.43 -21.42
CA PRO A 191 -10.45 -10.35 -20.32
C PRO A 191 -10.36 -9.72 -18.92
N SER A 192 -9.91 -8.47 -18.80
CA SER A 192 -9.85 -7.74 -17.54
C SER A 192 -11.24 -7.53 -16.93
N ARG A 193 -11.37 -7.85 -15.64
CA ARG A 193 -12.61 -7.69 -14.87
C ARG A 193 -12.30 -7.12 -13.49
N ASP A 194 -13.23 -6.39 -12.92
CA ASP A 194 -13.22 -6.03 -11.52
C ASP A 194 -14.11 -7.00 -10.73
N GLU A 195 -13.52 -8.09 -10.25
CA GLU A 195 -14.24 -9.13 -9.50
C GLU A 195 -14.61 -8.68 -8.07
N ILE A 196 -13.97 -7.63 -7.55
CA ILE A 196 -14.16 -7.11 -6.20
C ILE A 196 -15.15 -5.94 -6.21
N GLY A 197 -15.12 -5.13 -7.26
CA GLY A 197 -15.99 -3.99 -7.47
C GLY A 197 -15.51 -2.68 -6.84
N HIS A 198 -14.41 -2.71 -6.05
CA HIS A 198 -13.93 -1.52 -5.36
C HIS A 198 -13.43 -0.45 -6.34
N GLY A 199 -12.59 -0.81 -7.31
CA GLY A 199 -12.09 0.13 -8.31
C GLY A 199 -13.18 0.70 -9.20
N THR A 200 -14.19 -0.12 -9.58
CA THR A 200 -15.37 0.34 -10.30
C THR A 200 -16.14 1.37 -9.49
N ASN A 201 -16.33 1.13 -8.21
CA ASN A 201 -17.02 2.05 -7.30
C ASN A 201 -16.25 3.38 -7.18
N MET A 202 -14.93 3.31 -6.99
CA MET A 202 -14.08 4.51 -6.92
C MET A 202 -14.15 5.31 -8.23
N ALA A 203 -14.06 4.63 -9.39
CA ALA A 203 -14.24 5.26 -10.71
C ALA A 203 -15.62 5.92 -10.86
N GLY A 204 -16.67 5.29 -10.35
CA GLY A 204 -18.03 5.81 -10.35
C GLY A 204 -18.17 7.11 -9.58
N ILE A 205 -17.66 7.16 -8.35
CA ILE A 205 -17.66 8.38 -7.52
C ILE A 205 -16.94 9.52 -8.23
N VAL A 206 -15.80 9.23 -8.86
CA VAL A 206 -15.03 10.25 -9.56
C VAL A 206 -15.73 10.72 -10.83
N GLY A 207 -16.17 9.81 -11.68
CA GLY A 207 -16.50 10.23 -13.04
C GLY A 207 -17.62 9.46 -13.71
N ALA A 208 -18.58 8.86 -12.98
CA ALA A 208 -19.78 8.32 -13.58
C ALA A 208 -20.51 9.40 -14.40
N LEU A 209 -20.99 9.05 -15.58
CA LEU A 209 -21.68 9.99 -16.48
C LEU A 209 -22.98 10.52 -15.87
N GLY A 210 -23.61 9.73 -14.99
CA GLY A 210 -24.90 10.02 -14.39
C GLY A 210 -26.09 9.63 -15.30
N LYS A 211 -25.95 8.56 -16.07
CA LYS A 211 -27.09 7.92 -16.74
C LYS A 211 -28.12 7.48 -15.72
N ASN A 212 -27.68 6.95 -14.60
CA ASN A 212 -28.43 6.95 -13.35
C ASN A 212 -28.11 8.24 -12.60
N PRO A 213 -29.07 9.18 -12.46
CA PRO A 213 -28.81 10.48 -11.84
C PRO A 213 -28.26 10.41 -10.41
N MET A 214 -28.53 9.30 -9.70
CA MET A 214 -28.03 9.07 -8.33
C MET A 214 -26.53 8.70 -8.29
N LEU A 215 -25.96 8.27 -9.43
CA LEU A 215 -24.57 7.83 -9.56
C LEU A 215 -23.68 8.85 -10.28
N LYS A 216 -24.14 10.08 -10.50
CA LYS A 216 -23.38 11.09 -11.23
C LYS A 216 -22.07 11.41 -10.48
N GLY A 217 -20.95 11.25 -11.17
CA GLY A 217 -19.62 11.53 -10.64
C GLY A 217 -19.29 13.02 -10.52
N ILE A 218 -18.21 13.29 -9.77
CA ILE A 218 -17.70 14.66 -9.54
C ILE A 218 -17.12 15.24 -10.84
N ALA A 219 -16.48 14.42 -11.66
CA ALA A 219 -15.86 14.80 -12.93
C ALA A 219 -16.41 13.97 -14.10
N PRO A 220 -17.72 14.09 -14.45
CA PRO A 220 -18.41 13.19 -15.38
C PRO A 220 -17.90 13.27 -16.83
N GLU A 221 -17.02 14.21 -17.17
CA GLU A 221 -16.38 14.34 -18.48
C GLU A 221 -14.89 14.03 -18.48
N CYS A 222 -14.34 13.51 -17.34
CA CYS A 222 -12.96 13.03 -17.30
C CYS A 222 -12.77 11.76 -18.14
N GLU A 223 -11.53 11.51 -18.51
CA GLU A 223 -11.09 10.24 -19.09
C GLU A 223 -10.44 9.38 -18.01
N PHE A 224 -10.33 8.06 -18.23
CA PHE A 224 -9.73 7.16 -17.28
C PHE A 224 -8.54 6.40 -17.87
N VAL A 225 -7.57 6.11 -17.02
CA VAL A 225 -6.59 5.03 -17.19
C VAL A 225 -6.68 4.16 -15.92
N ALA A 226 -7.13 2.93 -16.08
CA ALA A 226 -7.31 2.02 -14.96
C ALA A 226 -6.11 1.07 -14.86
N VAL A 227 -5.53 0.97 -13.67
CA VAL A 227 -4.52 -0.04 -13.32
C VAL A 227 -5.13 -1.02 -12.34
N LYS A 228 -5.38 -2.23 -12.80
CA LYS A 228 -5.77 -3.34 -11.94
C LYS A 228 -4.53 -3.97 -11.33
N LEU A 229 -4.41 -3.86 -10.02
CA LEU A 229 -3.28 -4.41 -9.28
C LEU A 229 -3.33 -5.93 -9.19
N ILE A 230 -2.16 -6.56 -9.27
CA ILE A 230 -2.01 -7.98 -8.96
C ILE A 230 -2.00 -8.20 -7.46
N GLN A 231 -2.84 -9.12 -6.96
CA GLN A 231 -2.83 -9.51 -5.56
C GLN A 231 -1.60 -10.35 -5.23
N SER A 232 -0.99 -10.11 -4.08
CA SER A 232 0.11 -10.93 -3.57
C SER A 232 -0.41 -12.19 -2.89
N ASN A 233 -0.37 -13.31 -3.59
CA ASN A 233 -0.72 -14.61 -3.02
C ASN A 233 0.26 -15.04 -1.91
N PHE A 234 1.53 -14.62 -1.99
CA PHE A 234 2.52 -14.85 -0.94
C PHE A 234 2.09 -14.19 0.38
N LEU A 235 1.76 -12.90 0.35
CA LEU A 235 1.31 -12.18 1.54
C LEU A 235 0.02 -12.78 2.10
N LYS A 236 -0.96 -13.05 1.25
CA LYS A 236 -2.22 -13.68 1.67
C LYS A 236 -1.99 -15.02 2.38
N TYR A 237 -1.13 -15.86 1.82
CA TYR A 237 -0.82 -17.17 2.40
C TYR A 237 -0.05 -17.05 3.72
N ASN A 238 1.01 -16.24 3.76
CA ASN A 238 1.89 -16.14 4.93
C ASN A 238 1.28 -15.37 6.08
N TYR A 239 0.40 -14.41 5.82
CA TYR A 239 -0.35 -13.70 6.87
C TYR A 239 -1.72 -14.31 7.16
N GLY A 240 -2.14 -15.33 6.40
CA GLY A 240 -3.42 -16.01 6.61
C GLY A 240 -4.63 -15.11 6.37
N VAL A 241 -4.51 -14.12 5.47
CA VAL A 241 -5.53 -13.09 5.26
C VAL A 241 -6.46 -13.44 4.09
N ASN A 242 -7.75 -13.08 4.24
CA ASN A 242 -8.77 -13.31 3.21
C ASN A 242 -9.15 -12.02 2.44
N VAL A 243 -8.54 -10.88 2.80
CA VAL A 243 -8.78 -9.61 2.12
C VAL A 243 -7.85 -9.46 0.91
N PRO A 244 -8.21 -8.63 -0.08
CA PRO A 244 -7.29 -8.26 -1.15
C PRO A 244 -6.02 -7.64 -0.56
N ALA A 245 -4.88 -8.21 -0.90
CA ALA A 245 -3.57 -7.78 -0.39
C ALA A 245 -2.62 -7.52 -1.56
N TYR A 246 -1.99 -6.36 -1.55
CA TYR A 246 -1.11 -5.89 -2.62
C TYR A 246 0.27 -5.60 -2.05
N ASN A 247 1.29 -5.82 -2.88
CA ASN A 247 2.66 -5.46 -2.53
C ASN A 247 2.95 -4.03 -3.04
N ILE A 248 3.78 -3.29 -2.31
CA ILE A 248 4.20 -1.94 -2.67
C ILE A 248 4.78 -1.88 -4.10
N THR A 249 5.48 -2.92 -4.55
CA THR A 249 6.08 -2.95 -5.89
C THR A 249 5.04 -2.84 -7.00
N SER A 250 3.87 -3.46 -6.85
CA SER A 250 2.77 -3.35 -7.81
C SER A 250 2.19 -1.93 -7.86
N ILE A 251 2.19 -1.23 -6.72
CA ILE A 251 1.76 0.17 -6.60
C ILE A 251 2.76 1.11 -7.27
N LEU A 252 4.06 0.93 -7.01
CA LEU A 252 5.09 1.77 -7.64
C LEU A 252 5.12 1.59 -9.16
N PHE A 253 4.98 0.35 -9.65
CA PHE A 253 4.81 0.12 -11.09
C PHE A 253 3.60 0.87 -11.67
N ALA A 254 2.48 0.89 -10.92
CA ALA A 254 1.27 1.59 -11.36
C ALA A 254 1.45 3.11 -11.42
N ILE A 255 2.09 3.69 -10.40
CA ILE A 255 2.37 5.13 -10.36
C ILE A 255 3.34 5.51 -11.50
N GLU A 256 4.40 4.71 -11.70
CA GLU A 256 5.37 4.93 -12.79
C GLU A 256 4.70 4.84 -14.17
N TYR A 257 3.80 3.88 -14.36
CA TYR A 257 3.02 3.76 -15.59
C TYR A 257 2.19 5.01 -15.87
N LEU A 258 1.47 5.53 -14.87
CA LEU A 258 0.64 6.71 -15.01
C LEU A 258 1.47 7.99 -15.22
N LYS A 259 2.63 8.10 -14.58
CA LYS A 259 3.60 9.17 -14.87
C LYS A 259 4.06 9.13 -16.34
N ASN A 260 4.42 7.94 -16.81
CA ASN A 260 4.85 7.76 -18.21
C ASN A 260 3.70 8.01 -19.20
N TYR A 261 2.45 7.69 -18.83
CA TYR A 261 1.26 8.05 -19.60
C TYR A 261 1.10 9.56 -19.73
N LEU A 262 1.27 10.33 -18.63
CA LEU A 262 1.28 11.80 -18.65
C LEU A 262 2.32 12.33 -19.64
N LEU A 263 3.57 11.84 -19.52
CA LEU A 263 4.69 12.32 -20.34
C LEU A 263 4.49 12.04 -21.82
N ALA A 264 3.90 10.88 -22.15
CA ALA A 264 3.63 10.48 -23.54
C ALA A 264 2.46 11.22 -24.17
N ASN A 265 1.42 11.58 -23.39
CA ASN A 265 0.17 12.11 -23.92
C ASN A 265 -0.02 13.61 -23.66
N GLY A 266 0.75 14.21 -22.75
CA GLY A 266 0.69 15.63 -22.42
C GLY A 266 -0.63 16.08 -21.76
N LYS A 267 -1.47 15.15 -21.31
CA LYS A 267 -2.72 15.43 -20.59
C LYS A 267 -2.46 15.35 -19.07
N PRO A 268 -2.99 16.29 -18.27
CA PRO A 268 -2.87 16.19 -16.82
C PRO A 268 -3.49 14.89 -16.29
N VAL A 269 -2.83 14.28 -15.32
CA VAL A 269 -3.23 13.02 -14.69
C VAL A 269 -3.44 13.24 -13.19
N VAL A 270 -4.61 12.87 -12.69
CA VAL A 270 -4.90 12.77 -11.26
C VAL A 270 -4.89 11.29 -10.90
N ILE A 271 -3.93 10.87 -10.10
CA ILE A 271 -3.83 9.49 -9.61
C ILE A 271 -4.70 9.36 -8.36
N LEU A 272 -5.70 8.49 -8.41
CA LEU A 272 -6.46 8.05 -7.26
C LEU A 272 -5.83 6.77 -6.71
N LEU A 273 -5.31 6.83 -5.48
CA LEU A 273 -4.64 5.75 -4.77
C LEU A 273 -5.40 5.44 -3.48
N PRO A 274 -6.55 4.74 -3.52
CA PRO A 274 -7.36 4.47 -2.33
C PRO A 274 -6.88 3.20 -1.60
N LEU A 275 -5.59 3.17 -1.29
CA LEU A 275 -4.86 2.06 -0.68
C LEU A 275 -4.00 2.59 0.45
N GLY A 276 -3.77 1.79 1.49
CA GLY A 276 -2.89 2.21 2.56
C GLY A 276 -2.39 1.07 3.43
N THR A 277 -1.37 1.39 4.22
CA THR A 277 -0.75 0.48 5.20
C THR A 277 -0.53 1.18 6.53
N ASN A 278 -0.46 0.37 7.61
CA ASN A 278 -0.02 0.83 8.93
C ASN A 278 1.49 0.62 9.17
N ASN A 279 2.20 0.08 8.19
CA ASN A 279 3.67 -0.06 8.28
C ASN A 279 4.34 1.29 8.08
N GLY A 280 5.38 1.58 8.88
CA GLY A 280 6.15 2.82 8.80
C GLY A 280 6.02 3.71 10.02
N ASN A 281 6.76 4.83 10.05
CA ASN A 281 6.79 5.75 11.21
C ASN A 281 5.66 6.80 11.21
N HIS A 282 4.84 6.86 10.18
CA HIS A 282 3.73 7.81 10.00
C HIS A 282 4.12 9.30 10.10
N LYS A 283 5.32 9.63 9.58
CA LYS A 283 5.87 11.00 9.54
C LYS A 283 6.09 11.54 8.12
N GLY A 284 5.56 10.86 7.11
CA GLY A 284 5.77 11.20 5.71
C GLY A 284 7.21 10.92 5.23
N GLU A 285 7.87 9.94 5.84
CA GLU A 285 9.26 9.57 5.55
C GLU A 285 9.39 8.16 4.94
N HIS A 286 8.26 7.49 4.73
CA HIS A 286 8.24 6.17 4.11
C HIS A 286 8.71 6.22 2.64
N ILE A 287 9.24 5.11 2.13
CA ILE A 287 9.75 5.02 0.75
C ILE A 287 8.69 5.39 -0.30
N LEU A 288 7.41 5.03 -0.06
CA LEU A 288 6.30 5.40 -0.95
C LEU A 288 6.05 6.91 -0.93
N ASP A 289 6.18 7.57 0.23
CA ASP A 289 6.01 9.02 0.37
C ASP A 289 7.07 9.77 -0.43
N ASN A 290 8.32 9.33 -0.31
CA ASN A 290 9.44 9.92 -1.06
C ASN A 290 9.30 9.67 -2.57
N TYR A 291 8.82 8.49 -2.96
CA TYR A 291 8.53 8.19 -4.36
C TYR A 291 7.43 9.11 -4.92
N ILE A 292 6.31 9.27 -4.17
CA ILE A 292 5.22 10.19 -4.55
C ILE A 292 5.74 11.62 -4.63
N ALA A 293 6.56 12.07 -3.68
CA ALA A 293 7.18 13.38 -3.72
C ALA A 293 8.00 13.60 -5.00
N ALA A 294 8.80 12.61 -5.40
CA ALA A 294 9.59 12.67 -6.61
C ALA A 294 8.73 12.75 -7.89
N VAL A 295 7.66 11.94 -7.98
CA VAL A 295 6.80 11.95 -9.16
C VAL A 295 5.88 13.19 -9.20
N SER A 296 5.50 13.76 -8.07
CA SER A 296 4.68 14.98 -7.96
C SER A 296 5.40 16.23 -8.47
N ASN A 297 6.71 16.18 -8.67
CA ASN A 297 7.46 17.23 -9.37
C ASN A 297 7.13 17.34 -10.87
N ASN A 298 6.42 16.36 -11.44
CA ASN A 298 5.99 16.43 -12.84
C ASN A 298 4.75 17.32 -12.95
N VAL A 299 4.87 18.42 -13.71
CA VAL A 299 3.75 19.34 -13.94
C VAL A 299 2.57 18.61 -14.57
N GLY A 300 1.41 18.76 -13.96
CA GLY A 300 0.18 18.09 -14.40
C GLY A 300 -0.07 16.72 -13.76
N LEU A 301 0.76 16.28 -12.81
CA LEU A 301 0.52 15.06 -12.03
C LEU A 301 0.14 15.43 -10.59
N VAL A 302 -0.95 14.84 -10.10
CA VAL A 302 -1.43 14.97 -8.72
C VAL A 302 -1.80 13.60 -8.21
N VAL A 303 -1.42 13.27 -6.98
CA VAL A 303 -1.81 12.03 -6.30
C VAL A 303 -2.81 12.35 -5.18
N VAL A 304 -3.86 11.55 -5.08
CA VAL A 304 -4.94 11.72 -4.09
C VAL A 304 -5.17 10.40 -3.38
N THR A 305 -5.29 10.45 -2.04
CA THR A 305 -5.62 9.29 -1.20
C THR A 305 -6.63 9.66 -0.12
N GLY A 306 -7.09 8.67 0.65
CA GLY A 306 -7.88 8.88 1.85
C GLY A 306 -7.05 8.67 3.11
N THR A 307 -7.61 9.04 4.27
CA THR A 307 -6.97 8.84 5.58
C THR A 307 -6.93 7.38 6.05
N GLY A 308 -7.53 6.45 5.31
CA GLY A 308 -7.74 5.08 5.76
C GLY A 308 -8.95 4.92 6.69
N ASN A 309 -9.15 3.69 7.17
CA ASN A 309 -10.33 3.30 7.95
C ASN A 309 -9.99 2.83 9.37
N GLU A 310 -8.82 3.26 9.87
CA GLU A 310 -8.21 2.70 11.09
C GLU A 310 -8.58 3.45 12.37
N GLY A 311 -9.29 4.58 12.30
CA GLY A 311 -9.59 5.47 13.42
C GLY A 311 -10.27 4.81 14.64
N ILE A 312 -10.97 3.68 14.45
CA ILE A 312 -11.65 2.92 15.52
C ILE A 312 -11.14 1.49 15.67
N GLN A 313 -10.02 1.16 15.04
CA GLN A 313 -9.53 -0.24 15.02
C GLN A 313 -8.68 -0.59 16.25
N ASP A 314 -8.40 0.37 17.14
CA ASP A 314 -7.49 0.21 18.29
C ASP A 314 -6.13 -0.38 17.85
N CYS A 315 -5.64 0.00 16.66
CA CYS A 315 -4.46 -0.54 16.03
C CYS A 315 -3.18 0.24 16.32
N HIS A 316 -3.28 1.39 16.97
CA HIS A 316 -2.14 2.23 17.35
C HIS A 316 -2.06 2.40 18.88
N ALA A 317 -0.86 2.33 19.43
CA ALA A 317 -0.56 2.64 20.82
C ALA A 317 0.68 3.53 20.90
N SER A 318 0.62 4.56 21.73
CA SER A 318 1.72 5.49 21.94
C SER A 318 1.98 5.70 23.43
N GLY A 319 3.15 6.22 23.77
CA GLY A 319 3.50 6.58 25.14
C GLY A 319 4.85 7.26 25.25
N ILE A 320 5.16 7.72 26.47
CA ILE A 320 6.40 8.44 26.78
C ILE A 320 7.10 7.76 27.93
N ILE A 321 8.30 7.27 27.71
CA ILE A 321 9.19 6.74 28.74
C ILE A 321 10.02 7.90 29.30
N LYS A 322 9.85 8.20 30.59
CA LYS A 322 10.47 9.38 31.22
C LYS A 322 11.74 9.07 32.01
N ASP A 323 11.96 7.83 32.40
CA ASP A 323 13.11 7.40 33.20
C ASP A 323 13.64 6.05 32.69
N LYS A 324 14.96 5.88 32.73
CA LYS A 324 15.65 4.63 32.38
C LYS A 324 15.35 3.46 33.34
N ASN A 325 14.91 3.75 34.56
CA ASN A 325 14.59 2.75 35.55
C ASN A 325 13.12 2.30 35.50
N GLU A 326 12.31 2.95 34.69
CA GLU A 326 10.90 2.65 34.47
C GLU A 326 10.72 1.90 33.15
N TYR A 327 9.58 1.22 33.03
CA TYR A 327 9.13 0.65 31.79
C TYR A 327 7.66 1.00 31.58
N GLU A 328 7.32 1.26 30.35
CA GLU A 328 5.94 1.32 29.89
C GLU A 328 5.51 -0.05 29.37
N ALA A 329 4.21 -0.33 29.36
CA ALA A 329 3.68 -1.58 28.88
C ALA A 329 2.54 -1.36 27.89
N ILE A 330 2.71 -1.86 26.70
CA ILE A 330 1.63 -2.00 25.71
C ILE A 330 0.99 -3.36 25.95
N GLU A 331 -0.33 -3.38 26.17
CA GLU A 331 -1.12 -4.59 26.30
C GLU A 331 -2.00 -4.75 25.07
N MET A 332 -2.01 -5.95 24.49
CA MET A 332 -2.89 -6.30 23.38
C MET A 332 -3.71 -7.54 23.68
N ILE A 333 -4.95 -7.52 23.25
CA ILE A 333 -5.81 -8.70 23.19
C ILE A 333 -5.61 -9.35 21.84
N VAL A 334 -5.41 -10.66 21.82
CA VAL A 334 -5.33 -11.47 20.59
C VAL A 334 -6.54 -12.37 20.52
N GLU A 335 -7.27 -12.29 19.40
CA GLU A 335 -8.46 -13.11 19.16
C GLU A 335 -8.09 -14.56 18.86
N LYS A 336 -9.03 -15.47 19.16
CA LYS A 336 -8.80 -16.92 19.10
C LYS A 336 -8.32 -17.44 17.73
N GLU A 337 -8.81 -16.87 16.66
CA GLU A 337 -8.51 -17.34 15.30
C GLU A 337 -7.31 -16.60 14.67
N GLN A 338 -6.73 -15.60 15.35
CA GLN A 338 -5.52 -14.92 14.90
C GLN A 338 -4.34 -15.89 14.95
N LYS A 339 -3.66 -16.11 13.84
CA LYS A 339 -2.53 -17.04 13.76
C LYS A 339 -1.19 -16.33 13.57
N ILE A 340 -1.21 -15.28 12.78
CA ILE A 340 -0.02 -14.52 12.42
C ILE A 340 -0.29 -13.08 12.76
N LEU A 341 0.67 -12.41 13.37
CA LEU A 341 0.57 -11.00 13.72
C LEU A 341 1.95 -10.36 13.61
N SER A 342 2.02 -9.19 13.03
CA SER A 342 3.21 -8.34 13.07
C SER A 342 2.93 -7.08 13.88
N ILE A 343 3.95 -6.53 14.53
CA ILE A 343 3.89 -5.26 15.25
C ILE A 343 5.14 -4.49 14.91
N GLU A 344 4.98 -3.22 14.57
CA GLU A 344 6.11 -2.28 14.48
C GLU A 344 6.10 -1.35 15.68
N VAL A 345 7.27 -1.17 16.29
CA VAL A 345 7.49 -0.19 17.37
C VAL A 345 8.58 0.77 16.95
N TRP A 346 8.26 2.06 16.92
CA TRP A 346 9.10 3.13 16.42
C TRP A 346 9.49 4.10 17.51
N VAL A 347 10.75 4.55 17.50
CA VAL A 347 11.29 5.57 18.41
C VAL A 347 12.30 6.44 17.69
N SER A 348 12.15 7.76 17.83
CA SER A 348 13.08 8.69 17.18
C SER A 348 14.42 8.74 17.89
N LEU A 349 15.51 8.65 17.10
CA LEU A 349 16.86 8.86 17.59
C LEU A 349 17.02 10.32 18.15
N PRO A 350 17.90 10.54 19.12
CA PRO A 350 18.94 9.62 19.65
C PRO A 350 18.46 8.67 20.77
N ASN A 351 17.15 8.58 21.00
CA ASN A 351 16.63 7.67 22.01
C ASN A 351 16.67 6.23 21.50
N ILE A 352 17.04 5.29 22.35
CA ILE A 352 17.06 3.86 22.04
C ILE A 352 16.28 3.12 23.13
N ILE A 353 15.38 2.25 22.70
CA ILE A 353 14.57 1.43 23.60
C ILE A 353 14.93 -0.06 23.47
N GLU A 354 14.59 -0.80 24.54
CA GLU A 354 14.60 -2.26 24.59
C GLU A 354 13.20 -2.76 24.93
N ILE A 355 12.85 -3.91 24.42
CA ILE A 355 11.55 -4.53 24.69
C ILE A 355 11.69 -5.84 25.46
N ASN A 356 10.60 -6.20 26.18
CA ASN A 356 10.40 -7.50 26.79
C ASN A 356 8.98 -7.99 26.43
N LEU A 357 8.85 -9.16 25.86
CA LEU A 357 7.56 -9.77 25.52
C LEU A 357 7.10 -10.71 26.63
N ILE A 358 5.82 -10.62 26.97
CA ILE A 358 5.19 -11.49 27.98
C ILE A 358 3.95 -12.12 27.33
N GLY A 359 3.94 -13.45 27.35
CA GLY A 359 2.81 -14.25 26.87
C GLY A 359 1.66 -14.33 27.87
N PRO A 360 0.48 -14.81 27.45
CA PRO A 360 -0.69 -14.98 28.31
C PRO A 360 -0.47 -15.87 29.53
N SER A 361 0.47 -16.82 29.48
CA SER A 361 0.84 -17.69 30.62
C SER A 361 1.72 -16.99 31.66
N GLY A 362 2.25 -15.79 31.34
CA GLY A 362 3.23 -15.08 32.12
C GLY A 362 4.69 -15.45 31.78
N ALA A 363 4.92 -16.33 30.81
CA ALA A 363 6.25 -16.56 30.26
C ALA A 363 6.78 -15.27 29.61
N ASP A 364 8.05 -14.93 29.80
CA ASP A 364 8.65 -13.71 29.29
C ASP A 364 10.03 -13.95 28.65
N THR A 365 10.44 -13.04 27.78
CA THR A 365 11.74 -13.08 27.10
C THR A 365 12.86 -12.45 27.92
N GLY A 366 12.54 -11.78 29.03
CA GLY A 366 13.41 -10.75 29.59
C GLY A 366 13.56 -9.55 28.62
N PHE A 367 14.27 -8.51 29.06
CA PHE A 367 14.58 -7.41 28.16
C PHE A 367 15.62 -7.82 27.13
N ILE A 368 15.25 -7.64 25.87
CA ILE A 368 16.06 -7.98 24.70
C ILE A 368 16.93 -6.77 24.39
N PRO A 369 18.27 -6.89 24.46
CA PRO A 369 19.15 -5.77 24.18
C PRO A 369 18.99 -5.23 22.76
N ALA A 370 18.88 -3.92 22.64
CA ALA A 370 18.93 -3.24 21.35
C ALA A 370 20.38 -3.32 20.82
N ILE A 371 20.57 -4.10 19.78
CA ILE A 371 21.85 -4.27 19.09
C ILE A 371 21.62 -3.97 17.61
N LEU A 372 22.58 -3.35 16.97
CA LEU A 372 22.52 -2.94 15.56
C LEU A 372 22.15 -4.12 14.65
N ASN A 373 21.06 -3.99 13.94
CA ASN A 373 20.61 -4.91 12.86
C ASN A 373 20.63 -6.41 13.26
N ILE A 374 20.08 -6.74 14.44
CA ILE A 374 20.01 -8.11 14.93
C ILE A 374 18.59 -8.64 14.90
N SER A 375 18.47 -9.91 14.49
CA SER A 375 17.27 -10.72 14.69
C SER A 375 17.40 -11.63 15.90
N LYS A 376 16.30 -11.87 16.60
CA LYS A 376 16.20 -12.80 17.72
C LYS A 376 14.94 -13.63 17.59
N GLU A 377 15.05 -14.93 17.81
CA GLU A 377 13.91 -15.83 17.86
C GLU A 377 13.64 -16.29 19.29
N TYR A 378 12.37 -16.35 19.65
CA TYR A 378 11.87 -16.83 20.94
C TYR A 378 10.73 -17.83 20.75
N SER A 379 10.70 -18.85 21.58
CA SER A 379 9.61 -19.83 21.60
C SER A 379 8.90 -19.81 22.95
N PHE A 380 7.65 -19.39 22.94
CA PHE A 380 6.77 -19.46 24.11
C PHE A 380 6.15 -20.84 24.17
N ILE A 381 6.71 -21.73 25.00
CA ILE A 381 6.39 -23.16 25.01
C ILE A 381 4.93 -23.42 25.36
N PHE A 382 4.39 -22.73 26.38
CA PHE A 382 3.00 -22.91 26.82
C PHE A 382 1.99 -22.41 25.78
N GLU A 383 2.32 -21.32 25.11
CA GLU A 383 1.52 -20.73 24.02
C GLU A 383 1.72 -21.47 22.70
N GLN A 384 2.79 -22.25 22.56
CA GLN A 384 3.20 -22.83 21.27
C GLN A 384 3.37 -21.74 20.18
N THR A 385 3.79 -20.55 20.60
CA THR A 385 3.97 -19.38 19.75
C THR A 385 5.45 -19.14 19.52
N ARG A 386 5.85 -19.00 18.28
CA ARG A 386 7.20 -18.55 17.90
C ARG A 386 7.15 -17.07 17.60
N VAL A 387 8.17 -16.33 18.03
CA VAL A 387 8.29 -14.89 17.82
C VAL A 387 9.66 -14.57 17.26
N SER A 388 9.68 -13.87 16.13
CA SER A 388 10.89 -13.30 15.54
C SER A 388 10.90 -11.80 15.79
N ILE A 389 12.02 -11.25 16.28
CA ILE A 389 12.18 -9.84 16.61
C ILE A 389 13.38 -9.30 15.86
N TYR A 390 13.17 -8.21 15.11
CA TYR A 390 14.18 -7.52 14.31
C TYR A 390 14.37 -6.11 14.85
N TYR A 391 15.62 -5.75 15.14
CA TYR A 391 16.03 -4.40 15.50
C TYR A 391 16.70 -3.75 14.28
N ASN A 392 16.04 -2.77 13.68
CA ASN A 392 16.63 -1.88 12.70
C ASN A 392 17.06 -0.60 13.45
N LEU A 393 18.38 -0.38 13.58
CA LEU A 393 18.94 0.71 14.38
C LEU A 393 20.26 1.23 13.75
N PRO A 394 20.21 2.35 13.03
CA PRO A 394 18.99 3.06 12.62
C PRO A 394 18.19 2.23 11.59
N GLU A 395 16.91 2.52 11.46
CA GLU A 395 16.17 2.12 10.27
C GLU A 395 16.71 2.97 9.10
N GLU A 396 17.03 2.32 7.99
CA GLU A 396 17.90 2.89 6.97
C GLU A 396 17.30 4.12 6.27
N TYR A 397 15.99 4.15 6.14
CA TYR A 397 15.28 5.18 5.40
C TYR A 397 14.92 6.40 6.26
N THR A 398 14.39 6.14 7.45
CA THR A 398 13.90 7.19 8.37
C THR A 398 14.97 7.68 9.34
N GLY A 399 16.01 6.86 9.58
CA GLY A 399 17.02 7.11 10.62
C GLY A 399 16.54 6.84 12.05
N ASP A 400 15.28 6.47 12.26
CA ASP A 400 14.71 6.15 13.58
C ASP A 400 15.05 4.71 14.02
N GLN A 401 14.75 4.35 15.27
CA GLN A 401 14.78 2.95 15.69
C GLN A 401 13.44 2.30 15.35
N LEU A 402 13.50 1.19 14.62
CA LEU A 402 12.38 0.30 14.36
C LEU A 402 12.61 -1.05 15.02
N ILE A 403 11.60 -1.55 15.73
CA ILE A 403 11.53 -2.93 16.23
C ILE A 403 10.34 -3.60 15.58
N ARG A 404 10.61 -4.61 14.71
CA ARG A 404 9.58 -5.46 14.12
C ARG A 404 9.45 -6.74 14.93
N ILE A 405 8.22 -7.08 15.28
CA ILE A 405 7.88 -8.27 16.06
C ILE A 405 6.88 -9.09 15.25
N TYR A 406 7.28 -10.30 14.87
CA TYR A 406 6.45 -11.22 14.10
C TYR A 406 6.07 -12.42 14.96
N PHE A 407 4.78 -12.66 15.11
CA PHE A 407 4.24 -13.79 15.83
C PHE A 407 3.75 -14.86 14.85
N HIS A 408 4.21 -16.08 15.03
CA HIS A 408 3.77 -17.25 14.29
C HIS A 408 2.99 -18.18 15.23
N ASP A 409 1.81 -18.61 14.81
CA ASP A 409 0.87 -19.40 15.61
C ASP A 409 0.53 -18.73 16.96
N ILE A 410 0.30 -17.40 16.92
CA ILE A 410 0.03 -16.64 18.13
C ILE A 410 -1.20 -17.21 18.87
N ARG A 411 -1.06 -17.43 20.16
CA ARG A 411 -2.17 -17.88 21.01
C ARG A 411 -3.03 -16.73 21.47
N PRO A 412 -4.36 -16.97 21.57
CA PRO A 412 -5.28 -15.97 22.06
C PRO A 412 -5.01 -15.61 23.53
N GLY A 413 -5.33 -14.40 23.89
CA GLY A 413 -5.17 -13.89 25.26
C GLY A 413 -4.51 -12.52 25.29
N ILE A 414 -4.07 -12.11 26.46
CA ILE A 414 -3.42 -10.81 26.65
C ILE A 414 -1.90 -11.00 26.55
N TRP A 415 -1.33 -10.40 25.52
CA TRP A 415 0.10 -10.26 25.35
C TRP A 415 0.54 -8.87 25.81
N LYS A 416 1.77 -8.76 26.32
CA LYS A 416 2.33 -7.50 26.79
C LYS A 416 3.71 -7.26 26.17
N ILE A 417 3.94 -6.03 25.75
CA ILE A 417 5.24 -5.53 25.30
C ILE A 417 5.67 -4.49 26.31
N ARG A 418 6.63 -4.84 27.18
CA ARG A 418 7.27 -3.86 28.05
C ARG A 418 8.36 -3.15 27.29
N ILE A 419 8.42 -1.84 27.43
CA ILE A 419 9.35 -0.98 26.72
C ILE A 419 10.14 -0.19 27.78
N ARG A 420 11.46 -0.22 27.69
CA ARG A 420 12.30 0.63 28.55
C ARG A 420 13.34 1.39 27.74
N LEU A 421 13.75 2.52 28.28
CA LEU A 421 14.77 3.37 27.68
C LEU A 421 16.17 2.79 27.94
N ARG A 422 16.92 2.51 26.85
CA ARG A 422 18.32 2.09 26.89
C ARG A 422 19.27 3.28 26.84
N LEU A 423 19.01 4.19 25.88
CA LEU A 423 19.77 5.41 25.68
C LEU A 423 18.80 6.60 25.56
N GLY A 424 19.22 7.77 26.01
CA GLY A 424 18.41 8.98 26.01
C GLY A 424 17.96 9.38 27.42
N LYS A 425 17.07 10.36 27.50
CA LYS A 425 16.48 10.86 28.74
C LYS A 425 14.98 10.67 28.80
N MET A 426 14.33 10.80 27.67
CA MET A 426 12.91 10.67 27.49
C MET A 426 12.67 10.22 26.04
N ALA A 427 11.85 9.22 25.84
CA ALA A 427 11.50 8.71 24.51
C ALA A 427 9.99 8.61 24.35
N GLU A 428 9.48 9.19 23.29
CA GLU A 428 8.15 8.90 22.78
C GLU A 428 8.24 7.66 21.89
N TYR A 429 7.33 6.70 22.07
CA TYR A 429 7.22 5.54 21.21
C TYR A 429 5.84 5.47 20.58
N ASN A 430 5.79 4.91 19.40
CA ASN A 430 4.58 4.60 18.68
C ASN A 430 4.62 3.12 18.25
N ALA A 431 3.50 2.42 18.36
CA ALA A 431 3.40 1.02 17.99
C ALA A 431 2.15 0.77 17.16
N TRP A 432 2.28 0.04 16.06
CA TRP A 432 1.17 -0.28 15.16
C TRP A 432 0.97 -1.77 15.00
N LEU A 433 -0.30 -2.18 15.02
CA LEU A 433 -0.78 -3.43 14.49
C LEU A 433 -1.06 -3.26 12.98
N PRO A 434 -1.06 -4.35 12.19
CA PRO A 434 -1.50 -4.29 10.81
C PRO A 434 -2.93 -3.74 10.70
N GLN A 435 -3.22 -3.12 9.58
CA GLN A 435 -4.52 -2.51 9.31
C GLN A 435 -5.66 -3.55 9.28
N ARG A 436 -6.88 -3.02 9.32
CA ARG A 436 -8.13 -3.79 9.28
C ARG A 436 -8.14 -4.81 8.14
N GLY A 437 -8.58 -6.04 8.48
CA GLY A 437 -8.64 -7.17 7.57
C GLY A 437 -7.38 -8.04 7.58
N LEU A 438 -6.23 -7.50 8.03
CA LEU A 438 -5.03 -8.27 8.35
C LEU A 438 -5.06 -8.73 9.81
N THR A 439 -5.63 -7.92 10.69
CA THR A 439 -6.01 -8.32 12.05
C THR A 439 -7.47 -8.70 12.12
N LEU A 440 -7.80 -9.68 12.96
CA LEU A 440 -9.18 -10.00 13.29
C LEU A 440 -9.76 -8.90 14.21
N PRO A 441 -11.08 -8.63 14.16
CA PRO A 441 -11.69 -7.52 14.88
C PRO A 441 -11.45 -7.50 16.39
N GLY A 442 -11.26 -8.67 17.02
CA GLY A 442 -10.95 -8.78 18.44
C GLY A 442 -9.47 -8.62 18.78
N THR A 443 -8.57 -8.60 17.79
CA THR A 443 -7.13 -8.38 18.00
C THR A 443 -6.86 -6.88 17.97
N ARG A 444 -6.46 -6.30 19.12
CA ARG A 444 -6.30 -4.85 19.29
C ARG A 444 -5.46 -4.49 20.50
N PHE A 445 -4.95 -3.28 20.55
CA PHE A 445 -4.37 -2.73 21.79
C PHE A 445 -5.47 -2.42 22.82
N ILE A 446 -5.19 -2.66 24.11
CA ILE A 446 -6.13 -2.38 25.22
C ILE A 446 -6.20 -0.88 25.49
N SER A 447 -5.03 -0.22 25.44
CA SER A 447 -4.91 1.23 25.58
C SER A 447 -4.44 1.79 24.25
N SER A 448 -5.39 1.97 23.33
CA SER A 448 -5.13 2.53 22.00
C SER A 448 -5.07 4.05 22.00
N ASP A 449 -4.38 4.62 21.02
CA ASP A 449 -4.40 6.04 20.69
C ASP A 449 -5.06 6.23 19.32
N GLN A 450 -6.04 7.12 19.23
CA GLN A 450 -6.72 7.45 17.98
C GLN A 450 -5.85 8.27 17.02
N TYR A 451 -4.86 9.01 17.56
CA TYR A 451 -3.88 9.70 16.74
C TYR A 451 -2.88 8.70 16.18
N GLY A 452 -2.31 8.98 15.01
CA GLY A 452 -1.42 8.03 14.34
C GLY A 452 -2.14 6.89 13.62
N THR A 453 -3.45 6.98 13.41
CA THR A 453 -4.25 6.00 12.64
C THR A 453 -4.43 6.38 11.17
N LEU A 454 -3.83 7.50 10.73
CA LEU A 454 -3.69 7.86 9.32
C LEU A 454 -2.80 6.84 8.63
N THR A 455 -3.29 6.16 7.60
CA THR A 455 -2.50 5.17 6.86
C THR A 455 -1.54 5.82 5.86
N ILE A 456 -0.36 5.21 5.67
CA ILE A 456 0.59 5.59 4.63
C ILE A 456 -0.01 5.21 3.25
N PRO A 457 0.07 6.09 2.23
CA PRO A 457 0.88 7.32 2.14
C PRO A 457 0.12 8.62 2.49
N GLY A 458 -0.96 8.56 3.26
CA GLY A 458 -1.76 9.74 3.60
C GLY A 458 -1.06 10.76 4.51
N ASP A 459 0.09 10.41 5.08
CA ASP A 459 0.96 11.26 5.91
C ASP A 459 2.01 12.07 5.12
N SER A 460 2.05 11.90 3.78
CA SER A 460 2.96 12.64 2.91
C SER A 460 2.46 14.06 2.62
N GLU A 461 3.35 15.05 2.65
CA GLU A 461 3.07 16.43 2.26
C GLU A 461 2.85 16.62 0.74
N PHE A 462 3.17 15.60 -0.07
CA PHE A 462 3.13 15.67 -1.53
C PHE A 462 1.94 14.93 -2.14
N ILE A 463 1.00 14.50 -1.30
CA ILE A 463 -0.24 13.84 -1.69
C ILE A 463 -1.43 14.64 -1.16
N ILE A 464 -2.51 14.65 -1.90
CA ILE A 464 -3.76 15.22 -1.38
C ILE A 464 -4.48 14.16 -0.56
N THR A 465 -4.58 14.37 0.75
CA THR A 465 -5.19 13.44 1.70
C THR A 465 -6.55 13.92 2.16
N VAL A 466 -7.54 13.05 2.02
CA VAL A 466 -8.95 13.37 2.27
C VAL A 466 -9.49 12.57 3.48
N ALA A 467 -9.93 13.29 4.52
CA ALA A 467 -10.63 12.69 5.66
C ALA A 467 -12.12 12.49 5.34
N ALA A 468 -12.78 11.66 6.15
CA ALA A 468 -14.21 11.38 6.00
C ALA A 468 -15.04 12.03 7.12
N TYR A 469 -16.14 12.71 6.77
CA TYR A 469 -17.11 13.24 7.73
C TYR A 469 -18.54 12.82 7.39
N ASN A 470 -19.43 12.90 8.37
CA ASN A 470 -20.85 12.67 8.17
C ASN A 470 -21.49 13.96 7.67
N GLN A 471 -21.86 14.00 6.38
CA GLN A 471 -22.44 15.16 5.73
C GLN A 471 -23.82 15.57 6.28
N ASN A 472 -24.51 14.71 7.03
CA ASN A 472 -25.83 15.02 7.59
C ASN A 472 -25.74 15.82 8.90
N ASN A 473 -24.62 15.73 9.64
CA ASN A 473 -24.43 16.39 10.92
C ASN A 473 -23.06 17.05 11.11
N ASN A 474 -22.20 17.03 10.08
CA ASN A 474 -20.85 17.59 10.05
C ASN A 474 -19.88 17.01 11.11
N ASN A 475 -20.18 15.84 11.67
CA ASN A 475 -19.26 15.16 12.58
C ASN A 475 -18.20 14.39 11.81
N LEU A 476 -16.95 14.39 12.30
CA LEU A 476 -15.91 13.51 11.81
C LEU A 476 -16.38 12.04 11.95
N LEU A 477 -16.14 11.23 10.94
CA LEU A 477 -16.46 9.81 11.02
C LEU A 477 -15.37 9.11 11.83
N ALA A 478 -15.80 8.34 12.81
CA ALA A 478 -14.88 7.72 13.76
C ALA A 478 -13.88 6.73 13.12
N TYR A 479 -14.21 6.18 11.97
CA TYR A 479 -13.29 5.30 11.23
C TYR A 479 -12.21 6.06 10.45
N SER A 480 -12.41 7.36 10.16
CA SER A 480 -11.41 8.17 9.45
C SER A 480 -10.11 8.23 10.23
N GLY A 481 -9.00 7.88 9.58
CA GLY A 481 -7.68 7.94 10.18
C GLY A 481 -7.30 9.36 10.61
N VAL A 482 -6.48 9.47 11.64
CA VAL A 482 -6.02 10.73 12.26
C VAL A 482 -4.50 10.75 12.31
N ALA A 483 -3.89 11.88 11.94
CA ALA A 483 -2.43 12.07 11.99
C ALA A 483 -1.86 11.96 13.41
N LEU A 484 -0.55 11.83 13.55
CA LEU A 484 0.14 11.84 14.84
C LEU A 484 -0.06 13.17 15.59
N ARG A 485 -0.11 13.12 16.93
CA ARG A 485 -0.42 14.30 17.78
C ARG A 485 0.57 15.45 17.65
N ASN A 486 1.83 15.13 17.48
CA ASN A 486 2.93 16.09 17.56
C ASN A 486 3.54 16.40 16.21
N GLU A 487 2.88 16.00 15.13
CA GLU A 487 3.29 16.39 13.79
C GLU A 487 2.91 17.86 13.56
N TYR A 488 3.92 18.67 13.25
CA TYR A 488 3.75 20.09 12.91
C TYR A 488 3.30 20.31 11.46
N LYS A 489 2.95 19.21 10.76
CA LYS A 489 2.59 19.21 9.36
C LYS A 489 1.09 19.02 9.19
N ASP A 490 0.47 19.87 8.40
CA ASP A 490 -0.92 19.70 7.97
C ASP A 490 -0.96 18.69 6.81
N VAL A 491 -0.99 17.39 7.15
CA VAL A 491 -0.98 16.30 6.16
C VAL A 491 -2.38 15.88 5.69
N ILE A 492 -3.45 16.37 6.33
CA ILE A 492 -4.83 16.16 5.89
C ILE A 492 -5.36 17.46 5.31
N ASP A 493 -5.56 17.51 3.99
CA ASP A 493 -5.88 18.73 3.26
C ASP A 493 -7.32 19.16 3.44
N PHE A 494 -8.28 18.22 3.40
CA PHE A 494 -9.70 18.51 3.58
C PHE A 494 -10.49 17.26 3.95
N ALA A 495 -11.78 17.42 4.19
CA ALA A 495 -12.69 16.33 4.47
C ALA A 495 -13.82 16.29 3.43
N ALA A 496 -14.27 15.09 3.13
CA ALA A 496 -15.42 14.84 2.25
C ALA A 496 -16.48 13.97 2.94
N GLY A 497 -17.71 14.01 2.45
CA GLY A 497 -18.81 13.23 3.01
C GLY A 497 -18.55 11.72 2.88
N GLY A 498 -18.75 10.95 3.96
CA GLY A 498 -18.41 9.53 4.08
C GLY A 498 -19.58 8.61 4.41
N VAL A 499 -20.84 9.09 4.33
CA VAL A 499 -22.01 8.29 4.71
C VAL A 499 -22.91 8.04 3.50
N ASN A 500 -23.36 6.78 3.34
CA ASN A 500 -24.31 6.36 2.29
C ASN A 500 -23.87 6.76 0.87
N THR A 501 -22.61 6.53 0.55
CA THR A 501 -22.13 6.72 -0.80
C THR A 501 -22.74 5.64 -1.70
N MET A 502 -23.53 6.05 -2.67
CA MET A 502 -24.09 5.16 -3.69
C MET A 502 -23.11 5.09 -4.85
N THR A 503 -22.79 3.86 -5.26
CA THR A 503 -21.89 3.56 -6.37
C THR A 503 -22.50 2.52 -7.29
#